data_490aae2f6048895e97de61e35bd2a8cd
#
_entry.id   490aae2f6048895e97de61e35bd2a8cd
#
_cell.length_a   1.000
_cell.length_b   1.000
_cell.length_c   1.000
_cell.angle_alpha   90.00
_cell.angle_beta   90.00
_cell.angle_gamma   90.00
#
_symmetry.space_group_name_H-M   'P 1'
#
loop_
_entity.id
_entity.type
_entity.pdbx_description
1 polymer ?
#
loop_
_entity_poly.entity_id
_entity_poly.type
_entity_poly.pdbx_seq_one_letter_code
_entity_poly.pdbx_strand_id
1 'polypeptide(L)'
;MKRLFFLWMFAFCLVVAEAQNTKRDLYSVAFYNLENLFDTIHDEGKNDYDFLPDGSYKWNSKKYEAKLENMAKVLSSLSRDVVEEGPAFIGVAEVENSRVLTDLLKQPSMSHYKFIHYEGPDKRGIDCALLYDPQQFEVNTSKLVLSEPYQGDTVHLTRGFLIVEGKLAGERVCVIVNHWPSRGAKSPVRVHAARQVRALADSLQHEYRKLKLIVMGDMNDDPMDESMQTLGARKYKKEVKKGEFYNPWWETLEDKGVGTLLYRGKWNLFDQIVLSKPLLKKRRGLRFDHSEVFLRDYLIQQDGKYKGSPLRTHGGRTWLNGYSDHLPTIIYLRK
;
A
#
# COMPACT_ATOMS: atom_id res chain seq x y z
N MET A 1 62.79 4.94 8.41
CA MET A 1 61.59 4.38 9.08
C MET A 1 60.34 5.29 9.08
N LYS A 2 60.42 6.60 8.95
CA LYS A 2 59.24 7.49 8.96
C LYS A 2 58.42 7.53 7.66
N ARG A 3 58.93 7.10 6.49
CA ARG A 3 58.23 7.10 5.20
C ARG A 3 57.37 5.86 4.93
N LEU A 4 57.62 4.73 5.57
CA LEU A 4 56.82 3.51 5.45
C LEU A 4 55.49 3.59 6.24
N PHE A 5 55.46 4.35 7.34
CA PHE A 5 54.26 4.46 8.19
C PHE A 5 53.14 5.28 7.54
N PHE A 6 53.45 6.25 6.67
CA PHE A 6 52.47 7.07 5.94
C PHE A 6 51.79 6.32 4.80
N LEU A 7 52.49 5.36 4.17
CA LEU A 7 51.89 4.57 3.09
C LEU A 7 50.86 3.55 3.62
N TRP A 8 51.03 3.02 4.81
CA TRP A 8 50.10 2.09 5.43
C TRP A 8 48.81 2.77 5.93
N MET A 9 48.88 4.00 6.38
CA MET A 9 47.67 4.78 6.78
C MET A 9 46.80 5.16 5.57
N PHE A 10 47.42 5.43 4.41
CA PHE A 10 46.66 5.75 3.20
C PHE A 10 45.99 4.51 2.57
N ALA A 11 46.65 3.35 2.66
CA ALA A 11 46.05 2.09 2.18
C ALA A 11 44.86 1.64 3.05
N PHE A 12 44.91 1.91 4.37
CA PHE A 12 43.82 1.57 5.29
C PHE A 12 42.57 2.46 5.07
N CYS A 13 42.73 3.74 4.73
CA CYS A 13 41.61 4.64 4.37
C CYS A 13 40.96 4.30 3.05
N LEU A 14 41.67 3.73 2.08
CA LEU A 14 41.11 3.31 0.81
C LEU A 14 40.26 2.01 0.91
N VAL A 15 40.65 1.10 1.80
CA VAL A 15 39.89 -0.15 2.03
C VAL A 15 38.58 0.10 2.79
N VAL A 16 38.51 1.13 3.64
CA VAL A 16 37.26 1.49 4.34
C VAL A 16 36.25 2.21 3.43
N ALA A 17 36.74 2.88 2.36
CA ALA A 17 35.86 3.57 1.40
C ALA A 17 35.19 2.62 0.40
N GLU A 18 35.73 1.43 0.13
CA GLU A 18 35.11 0.44 -0.77
C GLU A 18 34.06 -0.45 -0.08
N ALA A 19 34.02 -0.49 1.25
CA ALA A 19 33.08 -1.33 2.00
C ALA A 19 31.64 -0.76 2.10
N GLN A 20 31.36 0.43 1.56
CA GLN A 20 30.04 1.07 1.66
C GLN A 20 29.19 1.04 0.39
N ASN A 21 29.60 0.33 -0.65
CA ASN A 21 28.80 0.21 -1.87
C ASN A 21 28.32 -1.21 -2.13
N THR A 22 27.79 -1.88 -1.11
CA THR A 22 26.97 -3.09 -1.34
C THR A 22 25.68 -2.63 -2.01
N LYS A 23 25.64 -2.76 -3.33
CA LYS A 23 24.43 -2.53 -4.12
C LYS A 23 23.30 -3.33 -3.48
N ARG A 24 22.31 -2.64 -2.96
CA ARG A 24 21.08 -3.28 -2.48
C ARG A 24 20.44 -4.05 -3.64
N ASP A 25 20.33 -5.35 -3.51
CA ASP A 25 19.78 -6.21 -4.57
C ASP A 25 18.27 -6.41 -4.46
N LEU A 26 17.70 -6.20 -3.26
CA LEU A 26 16.29 -6.44 -2.98
C LEU A 26 15.63 -5.19 -2.37
N TYR A 27 14.45 -4.87 -2.87
CA TYR A 27 13.57 -3.79 -2.41
C TYR A 27 12.22 -4.37 -2.10
N SER A 28 11.50 -3.80 -1.16
CA SER A 28 10.11 -4.14 -0.88
C SER A 28 9.18 -2.97 -1.13
N VAL A 29 7.94 -3.30 -1.47
CA VAL A 29 6.83 -2.37 -1.68
C VAL A 29 5.60 -2.98 -1.03
N ALA A 30 4.84 -2.20 -0.28
CA ALA A 30 3.71 -2.70 0.48
C ALA A 30 2.42 -1.91 0.20
N PHE A 31 1.29 -2.53 0.56
CA PHE A 31 0.00 -1.87 0.66
C PHE A 31 -0.68 -2.30 1.96
N TYR A 32 -1.38 -1.35 2.62
CA TYR A 32 -2.15 -1.62 3.83
C TYR A 32 -3.38 -0.70 3.94
N ASN A 33 -4.58 -1.28 4.10
CA ASN A 33 -5.76 -0.55 4.52
C ASN A 33 -5.69 -0.34 6.05
N LEU A 34 -5.74 0.92 6.50
CA LEU A 34 -5.51 1.29 7.89
C LEU A 34 -6.76 1.20 8.77
N GLU A 35 -7.89 0.76 8.22
CA GLU A 35 -9.19 0.69 8.92
C GLU A 35 -9.52 2.01 9.62
N ASN A 36 -9.94 3.02 8.82
CA ASN A 36 -10.42 4.31 9.32
C ASN A 36 -9.42 5.02 10.26
N LEU A 37 -8.27 5.45 9.72
CA LEU A 37 -7.34 6.29 10.46
C LEU A 37 -7.87 7.72 10.50
N PHE A 38 -8.68 8.01 11.52
CA PHE A 38 -9.28 9.31 11.82
C PHE A 38 -8.62 9.96 13.02
N ASP A 39 -8.59 11.29 13.03
CA ASP A 39 -8.31 12.05 14.26
C ASP A 39 -9.59 12.25 15.10
N THR A 40 -9.64 13.26 15.93
CA THR A 40 -10.77 13.52 16.85
C THR A 40 -11.49 14.84 16.55
N ILE A 41 -11.22 15.43 15.37
CA ILE A 41 -11.67 16.76 14.98
C ILE A 41 -12.53 16.60 13.72
N HIS A 42 -13.75 17.16 13.74
CA HIS A 42 -14.63 17.12 12.58
C HIS A 42 -14.07 17.92 11.40
N ASP A 43 -14.00 17.28 10.24
CA ASP A 43 -13.67 17.93 8.98
C ASP A 43 -14.95 18.44 8.29
N GLU A 44 -15.00 19.74 7.99
CA GLU A 44 -16.17 20.38 7.41
C GLU A 44 -16.61 19.69 6.09
N GLY A 45 -17.91 19.37 6.01
CA GLY A 45 -18.51 18.72 4.83
C GLY A 45 -18.29 17.20 4.76
N LYS A 46 -17.64 16.60 5.75
CA LYS A 46 -17.44 15.15 5.85
C LYS A 46 -18.42 14.51 6.83
N ASN A 47 -18.67 13.23 6.66
CA ASN A 47 -19.52 12.42 7.54
C ASN A 47 -18.66 11.52 8.44
N ASP A 48 -17.84 12.16 9.27
CA ASP A 48 -16.87 11.57 10.19
C ASP A 48 -17.35 11.50 11.63
N TYR A 49 -18.60 11.86 11.89
CA TYR A 49 -19.21 12.00 13.22
C TYR A 49 -19.05 10.79 14.14
N ASP A 50 -18.94 9.58 13.56
CA ASP A 50 -18.72 8.37 14.34
C ASP A 50 -17.34 8.37 15.03
N PHE A 51 -16.35 9.07 14.46
CA PHE A 51 -14.97 9.16 14.93
C PHE A 51 -14.69 10.43 15.76
N LEU A 52 -15.73 11.04 16.35
CA LEU A 52 -15.58 12.14 17.29
C LEU A 52 -15.65 11.65 18.74
N PRO A 53 -15.18 12.45 19.71
CA PRO A 53 -15.25 12.08 21.15
C PRO A 53 -16.66 11.82 21.66
N ASP A 54 -17.65 12.48 21.09
CA ASP A 54 -19.08 12.28 21.38
C ASP A 54 -19.78 11.34 20.40
N GLY A 55 -19.10 10.94 19.32
CA GLY A 55 -19.59 10.03 18.30
C GLY A 55 -19.84 8.60 18.78
N SER A 56 -20.29 7.71 17.87
CA SER A 56 -20.71 6.35 18.22
C SER A 56 -19.55 5.47 18.72
N TYR A 57 -18.33 5.73 18.24
CA TYR A 57 -17.12 5.03 18.69
C TYR A 57 -16.51 5.66 19.96
N LYS A 58 -17.00 6.82 20.41
CA LYS A 58 -16.37 7.58 21.52
C LYS A 58 -14.88 7.75 21.26
N TRP A 59 -14.55 8.24 20.05
CA TRP A 59 -13.20 8.32 19.51
C TRP A 59 -12.46 9.50 20.08
N ASN A 60 -11.74 9.29 21.17
CA ASN A 60 -10.99 10.31 21.89
C ASN A 60 -9.48 10.22 21.63
N SER A 61 -8.72 11.20 22.11
CA SER A 61 -7.26 11.27 21.92
C SER A 61 -6.54 10.00 22.35
N LYS A 62 -6.95 9.36 23.45
CA LYS A 62 -6.34 8.10 23.90
C LYS A 62 -6.47 6.99 22.86
N LYS A 63 -7.65 6.86 22.23
CA LYS A 63 -7.87 5.84 21.19
C LYS A 63 -7.11 6.20 19.91
N TYR A 64 -7.09 7.48 19.55
CA TYR A 64 -6.36 7.98 18.40
C TYR A 64 -4.85 7.74 18.53
N GLU A 65 -4.25 8.11 19.67
CA GLU A 65 -2.84 7.88 19.96
C GLU A 65 -2.50 6.38 19.89
N ALA A 66 -3.31 5.54 20.55
CA ALA A 66 -3.13 4.08 20.49
C ALA A 66 -3.24 3.53 19.05
N LYS A 67 -4.13 4.08 18.22
CA LYS A 67 -4.24 3.71 16.80
C LYS A 67 -2.97 4.12 16.03
N LEU A 68 -2.43 5.31 16.26
CA LEU A 68 -1.17 5.76 15.64
C LEU A 68 0.00 4.86 16.02
N GLU A 69 0.13 4.51 17.30
CA GLU A 69 1.15 3.58 17.78
C GLU A 69 1.02 2.20 17.14
N ASN A 70 -0.19 1.66 17.07
CA ASN A 70 -0.48 0.37 16.43
C ASN A 70 -0.14 0.41 14.93
N MET A 71 -0.53 1.46 14.22
CA MET A 71 -0.20 1.61 12.78
C MET A 71 1.31 1.74 12.58
N ALA A 72 1.99 2.56 13.38
CA ALA A 72 3.43 2.71 13.31
C ALA A 72 4.17 1.39 13.56
N LYS A 73 3.72 0.59 14.54
CA LYS A 73 4.27 -0.74 14.82
C LYS A 73 4.17 -1.67 13.60
N VAL A 74 3.00 -1.73 12.96
CA VAL A 74 2.82 -2.59 11.77
C VAL A 74 3.64 -2.08 10.60
N LEU A 75 3.46 -0.81 10.22
CA LEU A 75 4.10 -0.21 9.03
C LEU A 75 5.62 -0.27 9.11
N SER A 76 6.20 0.00 10.29
CA SER A 76 7.64 -0.05 10.49
C SER A 76 8.22 -1.48 10.54
N SER A 77 7.39 -2.50 10.75
CA SER A 77 7.81 -3.90 10.77
C SER A 77 7.70 -4.61 9.42
N LEU A 78 7.02 -3.99 8.44
CA LEU A 78 6.83 -4.59 7.12
C LEU A 78 8.16 -4.93 6.47
N SER A 79 8.30 -6.17 5.98
CA SER A 79 9.48 -6.72 5.28
C SER A 79 10.83 -6.64 6.00
N ARG A 80 10.91 -6.17 7.23
CA ARG A 80 12.18 -5.93 7.96
C ARG A 80 13.00 -7.20 8.20
N ASP A 81 12.36 -8.35 8.20
CA ASP A 81 12.99 -9.68 8.27
C ASP A 81 13.70 -10.08 6.97
N VAL A 82 13.43 -9.39 5.87
CA VAL A 82 13.99 -9.68 4.52
C VAL A 82 14.75 -8.48 3.94
N VAL A 83 14.23 -7.27 4.16
CA VAL A 83 14.80 -5.99 3.71
C VAL A 83 14.97 -5.09 4.93
N GLU A 84 16.20 -4.95 5.41
CA GLU A 84 16.54 -4.25 6.67
C GLU A 84 15.96 -2.83 6.74
N GLU A 85 15.95 -2.11 5.65
CA GLU A 85 15.42 -0.73 5.58
C GLU A 85 13.90 -0.67 5.54
N GLY A 86 13.22 -1.81 5.34
CA GLY A 86 11.78 -1.86 5.14
C GLY A 86 11.35 -1.44 3.73
N PRO A 87 10.03 -1.22 3.52
CA PRO A 87 9.49 -0.88 2.20
C PRO A 87 10.01 0.45 1.67
N ALA A 88 10.38 0.49 0.39
CA ALA A 88 10.73 1.73 -0.30
C ALA A 88 9.53 2.69 -0.36
N PHE A 89 8.33 2.15 -0.50
CA PHE A 89 7.08 2.88 -0.34
C PHE A 89 5.93 1.96 0.05
N ILE A 90 4.93 2.54 0.69
CA ILE A 90 3.74 1.86 1.20
C ILE A 90 2.51 2.64 0.73
N GLY A 91 1.67 2.03 -0.11
CA GLY A 91 0.33 2.55 -0.37
C GLY A 91 -0.55 2.30 0.85
N VAL A 92 -1.32 3.29 1.25
CA VAL A 92 -2.27 3.16 2.35
C VAL A 92 -3.65 3.65 1.92
N ALA A 93 -4.69 3.09 2.52
CA ALA A 93 -6.08 3.49 2.32
C ALA A 93 -6.78 3.71 3.67
N GLU A 94 -7.94 4.37 3.62
CA GLU A 94 -8.74 4.78 4.77
C GLU A 94 -8.00 5.74 5.70
N VAL A 95 -7.35 6.71 5.07
CA VAL A 95 -6.70 7.86 5.73
C VAL A 95 -7.65 9.04 5.66
N GLU A 96 -7.92 9.70 6.78
CA GLU A 96 -8.80 10.86 6.83
C GLU A 96 -8.20 12.05 6.09
N ASN A 97 -7.03 12.53 6.52
CA ASN A 97 -6.44 13.77 6.03
C ASN A 97 -4.90 13.78 6.20
N SER A 98 -4.26 14.88 5.82
CA SER A 98 -2.81 15.07 5.97
C SER A 98 -2.36 15.18 7.43
N ARG A 99 -3.25 15.55 8.35
CA ARG A 99 -2.94 15.67 9.79
C ARG A 99 -2.67 14.32 10.40
N VAL A 100 -3.53 13.32 10.16
CA VAL A 100 -3.32 11.97 10.68
C VAL A 100 -2.04 11.33 10.14
N LEU A 101 -1.67 11.62 8.89
CA LEU A 101 -0.39 11.17 8.32
C LEU A 101 0.81 11.86 8.96
N THR A 102 0.70 13.16 9.22
CA THR A 102 1.73 13.92 9.93
C THR A 102 1.94 13.36 11.32
N ASP A 103 0.87 13.06 12.05
CA ASP A 103 0.94 12.50 13.39
C ASP A 103 1.49 11.06 13.39
N LEU A 104 1.13 10.26 12.39
CA LEU A 104 1.70 8.93 12.20
C LEU A 104 3.22 9.00 11.97
N LEU A 105 3.70 9.95 11.15
CA LEU A 105 5.14 10.08 10.88
C LEU A 105 5.93 10.76 12.02
N LYS A 106 5.27 11.32 13.03
CA LYS A 106 5.92 11.71 14.29
C LYS A 106 6.31 10.52 15.17
N GLN A 107 5.73 9.33 14.93
CA GLN A 107 6.16 8.12 15.63
C GLN A 107 7.62 7.82 15.27
N PRO A 108 8.51 7.57 16.25
CA PRO A 108 9.96 7.45 15.99
C PRO A 108 10.32 6.41 14.92
N SER A 109 9.58 5.30 14.88
CA SER A 109 9.80 4.22 13.90
C SER A 109 9.41 4.59 12.47
N MET A 110 8.62 5.67 12.28
CA MET A 110 8.10 6.13 10.99
C MET A 110 8.76 7.42 10.50
N SER A 111 9.62 8.06 11.30
CA SER A 111 10.18 9.40 11.05
C SER A 111 11.03 9.53 9.79
N HIS A 112 11.51 8.42 9.24
CA HIS A 112 12.30 8.39 7.99
C HIS A 112 11.41 8.41 6.74
N TYR A 113 10.10 8.12 6.85
CA TYR A 113 9.16 8.22 5.75
C TYR A 113 8.71 9.66 5.52
N LYS A 114 8.32 9.93 4.27
CA LYS A 114 7.49 11.08 3.85
C LYS A 114 6.19 10.56 3.28
N PHE A 115 5.22 11.44 3.06
CA PHE A 115 3.96 11.03 2.44
C PHE A 115 3.56 11.92 1.27
N ILE A 116 2.70 11.37 0.41
CA ILE A 116 1.95 12.06 -0.63
C ILE A 116 0.48 11.76 -0.39
N HIS A 117 -0.32 12.81 -0.26
CA HIS A 117 -1.75 12.75 -0.02
C HIS A 117 -2.45 13.89 -0.74
N TYR A 118 -3.66 13.66 -1.17
CA TYR A 118 -4.57 14.65 -1.74
C TYR A 118 -5.96 14.37 -1.19
N GLU A 119 -6.66 15.43 -0.77
CA GLU A 119 -8.05 15.36 -0.35
C GLU A 119 -8.94 14.94 -1.51
N GLY A 120 -9.77 13.94 -1.27
CA GLY A 120 -10.74 13.41 -2.22
C GLY A 120 -12.18 13.78 -1.91
N PRO A 121 -13.10 13.47 -2.83
CA PRO A 121 -14.50 13.82 -2.70
C PRO A 121 -15.33 12.83 -1.86
N ASP A 122 -14.72 11.78 -1.27
CA ASP A 122 -15.44 10.81 -0.44
C ASP A 122 -16.10 11.50 0.74
N LYS A 123 -17.40 11.25 0.94
CA LYS A 123 -18.18 11.90 1.99
C LYS A 123 -17.82 11.45 3.40
N ARG A 124 -17.25 10.25 3.57
CA ARG A 124 -16.75 9.81 4.88
C ARG A 124 -15.46 10.55 5.27
N GLY A 125 -14.78 11.17 4.29
CA GLY A 125 -13.49 11.79 4.50
C GLY A 125 -12.35 10.75 4.57
N ILE A 126 -12.36 9.75 3.70
CA ILE A 126 -11.26 8.79 3.61
C ILE A 126 -10.62 8.82 2.25
N ASP A 127 -9.31 8.73 2.23
CA ASP A 127 -8.48 8.83 1.04
C ASP A 127 -7.43 7.73 0.97
N CYS A 128 -6.67 7.75 -0.14
CA CYS A 128 -5.44 6.98 -0.31
C CYS A 128 -4.23 7.90 -0.12
N ALA A 129 -3.14 7.33 0.39
CA ALA A 129 -1.86 8.02 0.44
C ALA A 129 -0.71 7.07 0.05
N LEU A 130 0.46 7.65 -0.22
CA LEU A 130 1.71 6.92 -0.40
C LEU A 130 2.72 7.40 0.64
N LEU A 131 3.14 6.51 1.54
CA LEU A 131 4.30 6.71 2.40
C LEU A 131 5.54 6.25 1.63
N TYR A 132 6.65 7.00 1.68
CA TYR A 132 7.86 6.61 0.97
C TYR A 132 9.13 6.99 1.73
N ASP A 133 10.13 6.14 1.64
CA ASP A 133 11.48 6.42 2.14
C ASP A 133 12.26 7.18 1.05
N PRO A 134 12.62 8.46 1.25
CA PRO A 134 13.31 9.26 0.24
C PRO A 134 14.74 8.76 -0.07
N GLN A 135 15.31 7.90 0.76
CA GLN A 135 16.59 7.27 0.48
C GLN A 135 16.48 6.09 -0.50
N GLN A 136 15.28 5.53 -0.66
CA GLN A 136 15.01 4.41 -1.56
C GLN A 136 14.23 4.82 -2.80
N PHE A 137 13.24 5.72 -2.66
CA PHE A 137 12.35 6.15 -3.71
C PHE A 137 12.40 7.67 -3.91
N GLU A 138 12.95 8.09 -5.04
CA GLU A 138 13.02 9.49 -5.47
C GLU A 138 11.71 9.85 -6.18
N VAL A 139 10.85 10.64 -5.53
CA VAL A 139 9.59 11.11 -6.12
C VAL A 139 9.84 12.23 -7.12
N ASN A 140 9.30 12.10 -8.33
CA ASN A 140 9.40 13.12 -9.39
C ASN A 140 8.11 13.94 -9.49
N THR A 141 6.96 13.27 -9.62
CA THR A 141 5.65 13.91 -9.76
C THR A 141 4.57 13.10 -9.08
N SER A 142 3.49 13.78 -8.68
CA SER A 142 2.30 13.13 -8.16
C SER A 142 1.04 13.89 -8.55
N LYS A 143 -0.08 13.21 -8.62
CA LYS A 143 -1.41 13.80 -8.84
C LYS A 143 -2.51 12.87 -8.35
N LEU A 144 -3.64 13.46 -8.01
CA LEU A 144 -4.90 12.74 -7.82
C LEU A 144 -5.73 12.87 -9.11
N VAL A 145 -6.20 11.75 -9.64
CA VAL A 145 -7.21 11.69 -10.70
C VAL A 145 -8.53 11.30 -10.05
N LEU A 146 -9.52 12.17 -10.13
CA LEU A 146 -10.83 11.91 -9.55
C LEU A 146 -11.52 10.77 -10.31
N SER A 147 -12.22 9.92 -9.57
CA SER A 147 -13.02 8.85 -10.16
C SER A 147 -14.28 9.43 -10.79
N GLU A 148 -14.56 9.04 -12.03
CA GLU A 148 -15.84 9.37 -12.67
C GLU A 148 -16.96 8.56 -12.01
N PRO A 149 -18.10 9.19 -11.69
CA PRO A 149 -19.22 8.53 -11.06
C PRO A 149 -19.80 7.42 -11.95
N TYR A 150 -20.14 6.30 -11.34
CA TYR A 150 -20.84 5.22 -12.06
C TYR A 150 -22.26 5.67 -12.46
N GLN A 151 -22.59 5.61 -13.76
CA GLN A 151 -23.89 6.02 -14.32
C GLN A 151 -24.33 7.44 -13.92
N GLY A 152 -23.36 8.36 -13.70
CA GLY A 152 -23.65 9.75 -13.34
C GLY A 152 -24.11 9.94 -11.88
N ASP A 153 -23.90 8.97 -11.00
CA ASP A 153 -24.19 9.10 -9.56
C ASP A 153 -23.28 10.13 -8.91
N THR A 154 -23.74 11.35 -8.79
CA THR A 154 -23.01 12.47 -8.15
C THR A 154 -23.18 12.50 -6.64
N VAL A 155 -24.00 11.63 -6.06
CA VAL A 155 -24.25 11.58 -4.61
C VAL A 155 -23.21 10.71 -3.90
N HIS A 156 -22.83 9.59 -4.50
CA HIS A 156 -21.87 8.62 -3.93
C HIS A 156 -20.51 8.76 -4.61
N LEU A 157 -19.93 9.96 -4.53
CA LEU A 157 -18.56 10.18 -4.98
C LEU A 157 -17.60 9.33 -4.15
N THR A 158 -16.62 8.74 -4.81
CA THR A 158 -15.61 7.89 -4.17
C THR A 158 -14.24 8.51 -4.30
N ARG A 159 -13.26 7.90 -3.63
CA ARG A 159 -11.84 8.28 -3.69
C ARG A 159 -11.36 8.30 -5.12
N GLY A 160 -10.40 9.17 -5.39
CA GLY A 160 -9.70 9.19 -6.65
C GLY A 160 -8.60 8.13 -6.73
N PHE A 161 -7.83 8.20 -7.82
CA PHE A 161 -6.65 7.36 -8.06
C PHE A 161 -5.39 8.20 -7.84
N LEU A 162 -4.62 7.87 -6.80
CA LEU A 162 -3.36 8.57 -6.51
C LEU A 162 -2.27 8.01 -7.42
N ILE A 163 -1.72 8.86 -8.30
CA ILE A 163 -0.65 8.51 -9.21
C ILE A 163 0.64 9.17 -8.71
N VAL A 164 1.69 8.37 -8.53
CA VAL A 164 3.01 8.84 -8.13
C VAL A 164 4.05 8.26 -9.07
N GLU A 165 4.86 9.13 -9.67
CA GLU A 165 6.00 8.74 -10.48
C GLU A 165 7.31 9.08 -9.77
N GLY A 166 8.27 8.17 -9.89
CA GLY A 166 9.57 8.34 -9.25
C GLY A 166 10.62 7.37 -9.79
N LYS A 167 11.72 7.27 -9.04
CA LYS A 167 12.78 6.31 -9.31
C LYS A 167 12.99 5.39 -8.11
N LEU A 168 12.99 4.08 -8.37
CA LEU A 168 13.39 3.04 -7.43
C LEU A 168 14.59 2.30 -8.03
N ALA A 169 15.67 2.18 -7.26
CA ALA A 169 16.92 1.56 -7.75
C ALA A 169 17.46 2.19 -9.06
N GLY A 170 17.25 3.52 -9.23
CA GLY A 170 17.63 4.28 -10.43
C GLY A 170 16.75 4.04 -11.66
N GLU A 171 15.63 3.30 -11.53
CA GLU A 171 14.72 3.03 -12.63
C GLU A 171 13.36 3.71 -12.41
N ARG A 172 12.78 4.21 -13.52
CA ARG A 172 11.47 4.87 -13.50
C ARG A 172 10.38 3.87 -13.10
N VAL A 173 9.65 4.20 -12.05
CA VAL A 173 8.50 3.47 -11.53
C VAL A 173 7.33 4.45 -11.41
N CYS A 174 6.15 4.00 -11.80
CA CYS A 174 4.90 4.70 -11.53
C CYS A 174 4.01 3.81 -10.67
N VAL A 175 3.37 4.41 -9.68
CA VAL A 175 2.47 3.73 -8.75
C VAL A 175 1.10 4.36 -8.86
N ILE A 176 0.04 3.55 -8.95
CA ILE A 176 -1.34 3.98 -8.82
C ILE A 176 -1.90 3.35 -7.55
N VAL A 177 -2.22 4.18 -6.54
CA VAL A 177 -2.84 3.72 -5.28
C VAL A 177 -4.34 3.90 -5.38
N ASN A 178 -5.08 2.86 -4.99
CA ASN A 178 -6.53 2.75 -5.17
C ASN A 178 -7.24 2.35 -3.88
N HIS A 179 -8.50 2.76 -3.75
CA HIS A 179 -9.46 2.14 -2.85
C HIS A 179 -10.82 2.16 -3.54
N TRP A 180 -11.22 1.01 -4.09
CA TRP A 180 -12.46 0.90 -4.87
C TRP A 180 -13.70 0.82 -3.96
N PRO A 181 -14.90 1.06 -4.51
CA PRO A 181 -16.15 0.94 -3.76
C PRO A 181 -16.33 -0.44 -3.12
N SER A 182 -16.75 -0.45 -1.85
CA SER A 182 -16.93 -1.69 -1.08
C SER A 182 -17.97 -2.61 -1.70
N ARG A 183 -18.01 -3.88 -1.25
CA ARG A 183 -19.05 -4.85 -1.67
C ARG A 183 -20.46 -4.51 -1.19
N GLY A 184 -20.66 -3.40 -0.45
CA GLY A 184 -21.96 -2.77 -0.28
C GLY A 184 -22.53 -2.24 -1.59
N ALA A 185 -21.68 -1.80 -2.52
CA ALA A 185 -22.05 -1.52 -3.90
C ALA A 185 -22.03 -2.79 -4.77
N LYS A 186 -22.81 -2.79 -5.85
CA LYS A 186 -22.85 -3.91 -6.82
C LYS A 186 -21.53 -4.02 -7.59
N SER A 187 -21.19 -5.22 -8.08
CA SER A 187 -19.96 -5.49 -8.86
C SER A 187 -19.72 -4.53 -10.04
N PRO A 188 -20.73 -4.12 -10.85
CA PRO A 188 -20.50 -3.18 -11.96
C PRO A 188 -19.85 -1.85 -11.56
N VAL A 189 -20.02 -1.40 -10.32
CA VAL A 189 -19.38 -0.15 -9.81
C VAL A 189 -17.87 -0.34 -9.70
N ARG A 190 -17.40 -1.49 -9.20
CA ARG A 190 -15.96 -1.82 -9.15
C ARG A 190 -15.37 -2.10 -10.53
N VAL A 191 -16.14 -2.74 -11.41
CA VAL A 191 -15.78 -2.91 -12.84
C VAL A 191 -15.58 -1.54 -13.51
N HIS A 192 -16.43 -0.55 -13.18
CA HIS A 192 -16.27 0.82 -13.68
C HIS A 192 -14.97 1.47 -13.17
N ALA A 193 -14.66 1.34 -11.87
CA ALA A 193 -13.40 1.80 -11.31
C ALA A 193 -12.20 1.14 -12.01
N ALA A 194 -12.25 -0.18 -12.21
CA ALA A 194 -11.23 -0.94 -12.91
C ALA A 194 -11.00 -0.46 -14.37
N ARG A 195 -12.06 -0.10 -15.10
CA ARG A 195 -11.95 0.47 -16.47
C ARG A 195 -11.21 1.80 -16.46
N GLN A 196 -11.48 2.67 -15.48
CA GLN A 196 -10.80 3.96 -15.36
C GLN A 196 -9.31 3.77 -15.07
N VAL A 197 -8.97 2.92 -14.08
CA VAL A 197 -7.58 2.60 -13.76
C VAL A 197 -6.88 1.96 -14.95
N ARG A 198 -7.56 1.10 -15.70
CA ARG A 198 -7.03 0.51 -16.94
C ARG A 198 -6.73 1.58 -17.99
N ALA A 199 -7.62 2.53 -18.23
CA ALA A 199 -7.41 3.63 -19.18
C ALA A 199 -6.23 4.52 -18.77
N LEU A 200 -6.11 4.84 -17.46
CA LEU A 200 -4.94 5.57 -16.92
C LEU A 200 -3.64 4.79 -17.15
N ALA A 201 -3.65 3.51 -16.86
CA ALA A 201 -2.50 2.64 -17.05
C ALA A 201 -2.08 2.53 -18.54
N ASP A 202 -3.04 2.43 -19.44
CA ASP A 202 -2.78 2.39 -20.88
C ASP A 202 -2.18 3.71 -21.38
N SER A 203 -2.70 4.86 -20.92
CA SER A 203 -2.15 6.18 -21.23
C SER A 203 -0.70 6.32 -20.77
N LEU A 204 -0.41 6.00 -19.51
CA LEU A 204 0.94 6.05 -18.92
C LEU A 204 1.93 5.12 -19.67
N GLN A 205 1.51 3.91 -20.02
CA GLN A 205 2.34 2.95 -20.75
C GLN A 205 2.48 3.28 -22.23
N HIS A 206 1.55 4.05 -22.80
CA HIS A 206 1.70 4.60 -24.16
C HIS A 206 2.76 5.70 -24.18
N GLU A 207 2.74 6.61 -23.21
CA GLU A 207 3.72 7.68 -23.07
C GLU A 207 5.13 7.11 -22.79
N TYR A 208 5.22 6.11 -21.93
CA TYR A 208 6.50 5.49 -21.54
C TYR A 208 6.50 3.98 -21.78
N ARG A 209 6.92 3.55 -22.97
CA ARG A 209 6.85 2.15 -23.46
C ARG A 209 7.48 1.08 -22.55
N LYS A 210 8.37 1.45 -21.63
CA LYS A 210 9.05 0.53 -20.68
C LYS A 210 8.75 0.88 -19.22
N LEU A 211 7.71 1.66 -18.98
CA LEU A 211 7.32 2.07 -17.63
C LEU A 211 7.07 0.85 -16.74
N LYS A 212 7.72 0.84 -15.60
CA LYS A 212 7.44 -0.11 -14.52
C LYS A 212 6.25 0.43 -13.74
N LEU A 213 5.06 -0.04 -14.10
CA LEU A 213 3.82 0.40 -13.48
C LEU A 213 3.36 -0.63 -12.45
N ILE A 214 3.06 -0.14 -11.27
CA ILE A 214 2.50 -0.87 -10.14
C ILE A 214 1.11 -0.30 -9.88
N VAL A 215 0.08 -1.14 -9.83
CA VAL A 215 -1.26 -0.76 -9.38
C VAL A 215 -1.50 -1.50 -8.07
N MET A 216 -1.79 -0.75 -7.01
CA MET A 216 -2.01 -1.31 -5.68
C MET A 216 -3.25 -0.71 -5.02
N GLY A 217 -3.82 -1.44 -4.08
CA GLY A 217 -4.96 -0.91 -3.34
C GLY A 217 -5.84 -1.98 -2.72
N ASP A 218 -6.81 -1.50 -1.96
CA ASP A 218 -8.00 -2.27 -1.60
C ASP A 218 -8.98 -2.22 -2.78
N MET A 219 -8.98 -3.30 -3.56
CA MET A 219 -9.82 -3.42 -4.74
C MET A 219 -11.25 -3.83 -4.40
N ASN A 220 -11.52 -4.19 -3.13
CA ASN A 220 -12.80 -4.68 -2.64
C ASN A 220 -13.36 -5.86 -3.46
N ASP A 221 -12.52 -6.49 -4.27
CA ASP A 221 -12.77 -7.69 -5.07
C ASP A 221 -11.57 -8.64 -5.00
N ASP A 222 -11.86 -9.93 -5.16
CA ASP A 222 -10.85 -10.98 -5.16
C ASP A 222 -10.04 -11.00 -6.49
N PRO A 223 -8.84 -11.58 -6.53
CA PRO A 223 -7.99 -11.61 -7.75
C PRO A 223 -8.65 -12.17 -8.99
N MET A 224 -9.66 -13.05 -8.85
CA MET A 224 -10.40 -13.68 -9.94
C MET A 224 -11.65 -12.93 -10.37
N ASP A 225 -12.06 -11.88 -9.66
CA ASP A 225 -13.31 -11.17 -9.95
C ASP A 225 -13.24 -10.37 -11.25
N GLU A 226 -14.40 -10.03 -11.81
CA GLU A 226 -14.55 -9.35 -13.10
C GLU A 226 -13.82 -8.01 -13.17
N SER A 227 -13.77 -7.28 -12.07
CA SER A 227 -13.06 -6.00 -11.99
C SER A 227 -11.56 -6.17 -12.22
N MET A 228 -10.94 -7.20 -11.61
CA MET A 228 -9.52 -7.49 -11.79
C MET A 228 -9.22 -8.01 -13.21
N GLN A 229 -10.13 -8.79 -13.80
CA GLN A 229 -10.01 -9.19 -15.20
C GLN A 229 -10.13 -7.99 -16.15
N THR A 230 -11.02 -7.04 -15.85
CA THR A 230 -11.20 -5.78 -16.58
C THR A 230 -9.98 -4.89 -16.49
N LEU A 231 -9.32 -4.82 -15.33
CA LEU A 231 -8.03 -4.16 -15.17
C LEU A 231 -6.94 -4.81 -16.05
N GLY A 232 -7.13 -6.04 -16.47
CA GLY A 232 -6.15 -6.83 -17.24
C GLY A 232 -5.17 -7.59 -16.35
N ALA A 233 -5.54 -7.87 -15.10
CA ALA A 233 -4.76 -8.70 -14.20
C ALA A 233 -4.84 -10.18 -14.61
N ARG A 234 -3.69 -10.88 -14.65
CA ARG A 234 -3.55 -12.27 -15.10
C ARG A 234 -2.92 -13.13 -14.01
N LYS A 235 -3.38 -14.37 -13.91
CA LYS A 235 -2.89 -15.37 -12.95
C LYS A 235 -1.42 -15.71 -13.18
N TYR A 236 -1.01 -15.90 -14.43
CA TYR A 236 0.32 -16.40 -14.75
C TYR A 236 1.17 -15.35 -15.49
N LYS A 237 2.43 -15.20 -15.09
CA LYS A 237 3.40 -14.27 -15.71
C LYS A 237 3.49 -14.44 -17.23
N LYS A 238 3.38 -15.68 -17.74
CA LYS A 238 3.44 -16.00 -19.18
C LYS A 238 2.27 -15.47 -19.99
N GLU A 239 1.12 -15.26 -19.35
CA GLU A 239 -0.11 -14.79 -19.99
C GLU A 239 -0.17 -13.27 -20.13
N VAL A 240 0.67 -12.54 -19.37
CA VAL A 240 0.66 -11.09 -19.35
C VAL A 240 1.11 -10.53 -20.70
N LYS A 241 0.19 -9.91 -21.43
CA LYS A 241 0.45 -9.21 -22.68
C LYS A 241 0.96 -7.79 -22.41
N LYS A 242 1.33 -7.05 -23.47
CA LYS A 242 1.64 -5.63 -23.37
C LYS A 242 0.39 -4.88 -22.88
N GLY A 243 0.56 -4.02 -21.87
CA GLY A 243 -0.54 -3.27 -21.26
C GLY A 243 -1.21 -4.01 -20.08
N GLU A 244 -1.04 -5.34 -19.95
CA GLU A 244 -1.62 -6.12 -18.87
C GLU A 244 -0.71 -6.23 -17.65
N PHE A 245 -1.28 -6.78 -16.57
CA PHE A 245 -0.63 -6.93 -15.26
C PHE A 245 -0.55 -8.40 -14.86
N TYR A 246 0.50 -8.74 -14.13
CA TYR A 246 0.60 -9.97 -13.36
C TYR A 246 -0.02 -9.75 -11.98
N ASN A 247 -0.88 -10.66 -11.55
CA ASN A 247 -1.49 -10.69 -10.23
C ASN A 247 -0.93 -11.85 -9.41
N PRO A 248 0.03 -11.60 -8.49
CA PRO A 248 0.63 -12.65 -7.68
C PRO A 248 -0.32 -13.22 -6.60
N TRP A 249 -1.43 -12.54 -6.35
CA TRP A 249 -2.35 -12.86 -5.26
C TRP A 249 -3.36 -13.94 -5.61
N TRP A 250 -3.52 -14.24 -6.90
CA TRP A 250 -4.46 -15.25 -7.37
C TRP A 250 -4.16 -16.63 -6.75
N GLU A 251 -2.91 -17.11 -6.88
CA GLU A 251 -2.48 -18.37 -6.29
C GLU A 251 -2.46 -18.31 -4.75
N THR A 252 -2.23 -17.13 -4.19
CA THR A 252 -2.22 -16.94 -2.73
C THR A 252 -3.60 -17.19 -2.14
N LEU A 253 -4.66 -16.69 -2.76
CA LEU A 253 -6.02 -16.93 -2.31
C LEU A 253 -6.53 -18.31 -2.70
N GLU A 254 -6.42 -18.69 -3.98
CA GLU A 254 -7.04 -19.89 -4.54
C GLU A 254 -6.34 -21.19 -4.07
N ASP A 255 -5.00 -21.20 -4.10
CA ASP A 255 -4.24 -22.42 -3.84
C ASP A 255 -3.80 -22.54 -2.37
N LYS A 256 -3.52 -21.42 -1.69
CA LYS A 256 -3.04 -21.39 -0.30
C LYS A 256 -4.13 -21.03 0.72
N GLY A 257 -5.29 -20.52 0.27
CA GLY A 257 -6.38 -20.11 1.15
C GLY A 257 -6.04 -18.90 2.04
N VAL A 258 -5.01 -18.11 1.67
CA VAL A 258 -4.58 -16.93 2.44
C VAL A 258 -5.18 -15.68 1.82
N GLY A 259 -5.85 -14.87 2.64
CA GLY A 259 -6.44 -13.61 2.25
C GLY A 259 -5.99 -12.46 3.13
N THR A 260 -6.51 -11.27 2.86
CA THR A 260 -6.22 -10.06 3.64
C THR A 260 -7.38 -9.63 4.53
N LEU A 261 -8.60 -10.08 4.23
CA LEU A 261 -9.80 -9.77 5.01
C LEU A 261 -10.63 -11.04 5.23
N LEU A 262 -11.06 -11.27 6.47
CA LEU A 262 -11.93 -12.40 6.81
C LEU A 262 -13.38 -11.91 6.97
N TYR A 263 -14.27 -12.36 6.08
CA TYR A 263 -15.68 -12.02 6.14
C TYR A 263 -16.55 -13.27 6.20
N ARG A 264 -17.36 -13.41 7.27
CA ARG A 264 -18.26 -14.56 7.48
C ARG A 264 -17.55 -15.92 7.39
N GLY A 265 -16.32 -16.00 7.91
CA GLY A 265 -15.52 -17.23 7.93
C GLY A 265 -14.81 -17.55 6.60
N LYS A 266 -14.90 -16.68 5.60
CA LYS A 266 -14.21 -16.83 4.32
C LYS A 266 -13.15 -15.75 4.16
N TRP A 267 -11.92 -16.15 3.84
CA TRP A 267 -10.87 -15.24 3.43
C TRP A 267 -11.13 -14.66 2.04
N ASN A 268 -10.98 -13.35 1.92
CA ASN A 268 -10.93 -12.61 0.67
C ASN A 268 -9.56 -11.93 0.58
N LEU A 269 -9.10 -11.65 -0.62
CA LEU A 269 -7.83 -10.97 -0.87
C LEU A 269 -8.10 -9.70 -1.68
N PHE A 270 -8.50 -8.63 -0.97
CA PHE A 270 -8.88 -7.36 -1.56
C PHE A 270 -7.70 -6.41 -1.74
N ASP A 271 -6.69 -6.55 -0.87
CA ASP A 271 -5.49 -5.72 -0.85
C ASP A 271 -4.47 -6.29 -1.82
N GLN A 272 -4.40 -5.72 -3.01
CA GLN A 272 -3.64 -6.29 -4.12
C GLN A 272 -2.59 -5.32 -4.65
N ILE A 273 -1.46 -5.87 -5.08
CA ILE A 273 -0.39 -5.16 -5.80
C ILE A 273 -0.15 -5.92 -7.09
N VAL A 274 -0.53 -5.33 -8.23
CA VAL A 274 -0.36 -5.95 -9.55
C VAL A 274 0.69 -5.24 -10.38
N LEU A 275 1.36 -5.97 -11.25
CA LEU A 275 2.65 -5.60 -11.82
C LEU A 275 2.62 -5.62 -13.35
N SER A 276 3.01 -4.52 -13.97
CA SER A 276 3.13 -4.45 -15.43
C SER A 276 4.23 -5.35 -15.98
N LYS A 277 4.10 -5.76 -17.24
CA LYS A 277 5.03 -6.66 -17.93
C LYS A 277 6.51 -6.29 -17.83
N PRO A 278 6.95 -5.00 -17.83
CA PRO A 278 8.36 -4.65 -17.65
C PRO A 278 8.99 -5.15 -16.33
N LEU A 279 8.19 -5.32 -15.27
CA LEU A 279 8.64 -5.86 -13.98
C LEU A 279 8.77 -7.40 -13.96
N LEU A 280 8.35 -8.10 -15.02
CA LEU A 280 8.36 -9.57 -15.09
C LEU A 280 9.56 -10.15 -15.87
N LYS A 281 10.50 -9.31 -16.27
CA LYS A 281 11.68 -9.74 -17.04
C LYS A 281 12.60 -10.58 -16.18
N LYS A 282 13.13 -11.67 -16.76
CA LYS A 282 14.00 -12.60 -16.04
C LYS A 282 15.42 -12.05 -15.80
N ARG A 283 15.90 -11.09 -16.60
CA ARG A 283 17.28 -10.59 -16.58
C ARG A 283 17.31 -9.07 -16.75
N ARG A 284 18.18 -8.41 -16.00
CA ARG A 284 18.48 -6.97 -16.01
C ARG A 284 17.34 -6.08 -15.55
N GLY A 285 17.68 -5.15 -14.69
CA GLY A 285 16.82 -4.12 -14.13
C GLY A 285 15.90 -4.62 -13.02
N LEU A 286 15.18 -3.67 -12.44
CA LEU A 286 14.24 -3.90 -11.37
C LEU A 286 13.12 -4.84 -11.82
N ARG A 287 12.93 -5.95 -11.13
CA ARG A 287 12.01 -7.04 -11.48
C ARG A 287 11.37 -7.67 -10.26
N PHE A 288 10.18 -8.21 -10.44
CA PHE A 288 9.46 -8.95 -9.42
C PHE A 288 10.20 -10.23 -9.02
N ASP A 289 10.36 -10.41 -7.73
CA ASP A 289 10.93 -11.60 -7.11
C ASP A 289 9.80 -12.49 -6.56
N HIS A 290 9.19 -12.10 -5.44
CA HIS A 290 8.06 -12.79 -4.81
C HIS A 290 7.11 -11.83 -4.10
N SER A 291 6.07 -12.38 -3.46
CA SER A 291 5.06 -11.64 -2.70
C SER A 291 4.64 -12.41 -1.45
N GLU A 292 4.15 -11.68 -0.45
CA GLU A 292 3.56 -12.25 0.75
C GLU A 292 2.38 -11.41 1.28
N VAL A 293 1.42 -12.07 1.92
CA VAL A 293 0.52 -11.41 2.87
C VAL A 293 1.26 -11.38 4.20
N PHE A 294 1.42 -10.19 4.76
CA PHE A 294 2.15 -10.00 6.02
C PHE A 294 1.28 -10.46 7.19
N LEU A 295 1.30 -11.76 7.41
CA LEU A 295 0.58 -12.45 8.48
C LEU A 295 1.51 -12.67 9.67
N ARG A 296 1.20 -12.04 10.80
CA ARG A 296 1.92 -12.21 12.08
C ARG A 296 0.90 -12.47 13.18
N ASP A 297 1.27 -13.25 14.18
CA ASP A 297 0.35 -13.67 15.27
C ASP A 297 -0.31 -12.48 15.96
N TYR A 298 0.42 -11.38 16.17
CA TYR A 298 -0.11 -10.18 16.81
C TYR A 298 -1.18 -9.44 15.99
N LEU A 299 -1.25 -9.69 14.68
CA LEU A 299 -2.26 -9.10 13.78
C LEU A 299 -3.56 -9.91 13.79
N ILE A 300 -3.58 -11.06 14.43
CA ILE A 300 -4.73 -11.98 14.43
C ILE A 300 -5.37 -12.01 15.80
N GLN A 301 -6.68 -11.94 15.83
CA GLN A 301 -7.43 -12.08 17.06
C GLN A 301 -7.31 -13.51 17.61
N GLN A 302 -6.80 -13.63 18.84
CA GLN A 302 -6.47 -14.92 19.43
C GLN A 302 -7.67 -15.58 20.12
N ASP A 303 -8.66 -14.79 20.54
CA ASP A 303 -9.80 -15.25 21.36
C ASP A 303 -11.14 -14.67 20.88
N GLY A 304 -12.24 -15.24 21.43
CA GLY A 304 -13.60 -14.76 21.27
C GLY A 304 -14.23 -15.08 19.91
N LYS A 305 -15.33 -14.40 19.62
CA LYS A 305 -16.18 -14.63 18.43
C LYS A 305 -15.43 -14.48 17.10
N TYR A 306 -14.42 -13.63 17.05
CA TYR A 306 -13.68 -13.29 15.84
C TYR A 306 -12.27 -13.90 15.82
N LYS A 307 -12.03 -14.95 16.62
CA LYS A 307 -10.78 -15.69 16.65
C LYS A 307 -10.36 -16.10 15.22
N GLY A 308 -9.11 -15.85 14.87
CA GLY A 308 -8.54 -16.16 13.55
C GLY A 308 -8.76 -15.07 12.49
N SER A 309 -9.53 -14.00 12.78
CA SER A 309 -9.64 -12.84 11.91
C SER A 309 -8.55 -11.81 12.22
N PRO A 310 -8.27 -10.86 11.30
CA PRO A 310 -7.44 -9.71 11.63
C PRO A 310 -7.95 -9.00 12.89
N LEU A 311 -7.03 -8.62 13.77
CA LEU A 311 -7.33 -7.90 15.00
C LEU A 311 -7.59 -6.43 14.70
N ARG A 312 -8.86 -6.12 14.51
CA ARG A 312 -9.35 -4.81 14.09
C ARG A 312 -9.46 -3.79 15.24
N THR A 313 -9.60 -2.54 14.89
CA THR A 313 -9.75 -1.44 15.86
C THR A 313 -11.01 -1.56 16.70
N HIS A 314 -12.15 -1.90 16.09
CA HIS A 314 -13.44 -2.07 16.76
C HIS A 314 -14.14 -3.37 16.32
N GLY A 315 -14.74 -4.07 17.28
CA GLY A 315 -15.71 -5.16 17.06
C GLY A 315 -17.13 -4.65 17.27
N GLY A 316 -17.80 -4.18 16.23
CA GLY A 316 -19.02 -3.38 16.38
C GLY A 316 -18.68 -2.05 17.06
N ARG A 317 -19.32 -1.74 18.19
CA ARG A 317 -19.00 -0.54 19.00
C ARG A 317 -17.95 -0.75 20.08
N THR A 318 -17.48 -1.99 20.27
CA THR A 318 -16.47 -2.31 21.28
C THR A 318 -15.08 -1.99 20.73
N TRP A 319 -14.33 -1.16 21.45
CA TRP A 319 -12.94 -0.89 21.14
C TRP A 319 -12.07 -2.10 21.51
N LEU A 320 -11.41 -2.69 20.53
CA LEU A 320 -10.53 -3.84 20.68
C LEU A 320 -9.05 -3.44 20.77
N ASN A 321 -8.72 -2.19 20.45
CA ASN A 321 -7.35 -1.70 20.38
C ASN A 321 -6.46 -2.52 19.44
N GLY A 322 -7.04 -2.97 18.34
CA GLY A 322 -6.32 -3.73 17.32
C GLY A 322 -5.67 -2.83 16.27
N TYR A 323 -5.33 -3.45 15.17
CA TYR A 323 -4.57 -2.82 14.08
C TYR A 323 -5.48 -2.43 12.92
N SER A 324 -5.97 -3.40 12.17
CA SER A 324 -6.88 -3.22 11.04
C SER A 324 -7.68 -4.51 10.83
N ASP A 325 -8.82 -4.42 10.17
CA ASP A 325 -9.58 -5.58 9.68
C ASP A 325 -8.99 -6.15 8.38
N HIS A 326 -7.93 -5.55 7.87
CA HIS A 326 -7.12 -6.04 6.77
C HIS A 326 -5.74 -6.50 7.23
N LEU A 327 -5.08 -7.33 6.41
CA LEU A 327 -3.66 -7.67 6.53
C LEU A 327 -2.86 -6.99 5.41
N PRO A 328 -1.64 -6.50 5.70
CA PRO A 328 -0.81 -5.89 4.68
C PRO A 328 -0.36 -6.87 3.60
N THR A 329 -0.17 -6.39 2.39
CA THR A 329 0.45 -7.13 1.27
C THR A 329 1.80 -6.52 0.93
N ILE A 330 2.76 -7.38 0.58
CA ILE A 330 4.13 -6.98 0.25
C ILE A 330 4.55 -7.69 -1.05
N ILE A 331 5.20 -6.95 -1.92
CA ILE A 331 5.96 -7.51 -3.04
C ILE A 331 7.45 -7.20 -2.87
N TYR A 332 8.28 -8.10 -3.33
CA TYR A 332 9.72 -7.94 -3.36
C TYR A 332 10.20 -7.78 -4.79
N LEU A 333 11.08 -6.80 -4.99
CA LEU A 333 11.64 -6.42 -6.27
C LEU A 333 13.16 -6.54 -6.23
N ARG A 334 13.74 -7.28 -7.15
CA ARG A 334 15.18 -7.47 -7.26
C ARG A 334 15.75 -6.60 -8.39
N LYS A 335 16.89 -5.96 -8.10
CA LYS A 335 17.66 -5.19 -9.09
C LYS A 335 18.65 -6.06 -9.86
#